data_f86b6f7ebd7ffcd0df998839de0fdaac
#
_entry.id   f86b6f7ebd7ffcd0df998839de0fdaac
#
_cell.length_a   1.000
_cell.length_b   1.000
_cell.length_c   1.000
_cell.angle_alpha   90.00
_cell.angle_beta   90.00
_cell.angle_gamma   90.00
#
_symmetry.space_group_name_H-M   'P 1'
#
loop_
_entity.id
_entity.type
_entity.pdbx_description
1 polymer ?
#
loop_
_entity_poly.entity_id
_entity_poly.type
_entity_poly.pdbx_seq_one_letter_code
_entity_poly.pdbx_strand_id
1 'polypeptide(L)'
;NVITKQTANLKKEVKTINYEYDYGRLTAISYPDHPENNVKYYYGGRNASQNRIGRLMLREDGSGAIEYFYGKMGEVLKTVRTMIVPNQAIATYITQWKYDSHNRLLEMIYPDEEKITYDYNFGGQLTHVRGYKSYGYDYVQKIGYDKFEQRTYLKYCNGAETFYSYDPARRRLQNLVVNAKAGIIMDNAYSYDAVSNVLGIKNNAPLPQSGKAGGQMSHS
;
A
#
# COMPACT_ATOMS: atom_id res chain seq x y z
N ASN A 1 -8.26 12.92 21.47
CA ASN A 1 -8.29 11.49 21.08
C ASN A 1 -9.71 10.97 21.20
N VAL A 2 -10.12 10.09 20.26
CA VAL A 2 -11.42 9.40 20.32
C VAL A 2 -11.32 8.29 21.35
N ILE A 3 -12.12 8.34 22.42
CA ILE A 3 -12.14 7.32 23.48
C ILE A 3 -13.23 6.27 23.28
N THR A 4 -14.32 6.62 22.56
CA THR A 4 -15.40 5.69 22.23
C THR A 4 -15.92 5.93 20.82
N LYS A 5 -16.44 4.89 20.18
CA LYS A 5 -17.12 4.95 18.88
C LYS A 5 -18.34 4.02 18.89
N GLN A 6 -19.44 4.49 18.32
CA GLN A 6 -20.64 3.67 18.11
C GLN A 6 -20.97 3.60 16.61
N THR A 7 -21.19 2.39 16.11
CA THR A 7 -21.88 2.17 14.83
C THR A 7 -23.39 2.26 15.03
N ALA A 8 -24.18 2.37 13.96
CA ALA A 8 -25.63 2.42 14.04
C ALA A 8 -26.23 1.22 14.79
N ASN A 9 -25.64 0.02 14.62
CA ASN A 9 -26.09 -1.20 15.30
C ASN A 9 -25.71 -1.19 16.79
N LEU A 10 -24.47 -0.86 17.12
CA LEU A 10 -24.00 -0.78 18.51
C LEU A 10 -24.79 0.29 19.30
N LYS A 11 -25.21 1.37 18.65
CA LYS A 11 -26.03 2.40 19.28
C LYS A 11 -27.40 1.87 19.70
N LYS A 12 -28.03 0.99 18.90
CA LYS A 12 -29.30 0.35 19.24
C LYS A 12 -29.17 -0.55 20.48
N GLU A 13 -28.01 -1.17 20.67
CA GLU A 13 -27.73 -2.09 21.77
C GLU A 13 -27.05 -1.40 22.97
N VAL A 14 -26.86 -0.07 22.91
CA VAL A 14 -26.17 0.72 23.95
C VAL A 14 -24.72 0.25 24.20
N LYS A 15 -24.06 -0.29 23.17
CA LYS A 15 -22.68 -0.77 23.22
C LYS A 15 -21.71 0.21 22.55
N THR A 16 -20.45 0.18 22.93
CA THR A 16 -19.39 1.04 22.40
C THR A 16 -18.12 0.25 22.08
N ILE A 17 -17.42 0.64 21.02
CA ILE A 17 -16.02 0.30 20.81
C ILE A 17 -15.21 1.27 21.67
N ASN A 18 -14.31 0.78 22.52
CA ASN A 18 -13.50 1.57 23.42
C ASN A 18 -12.05 1.67 22.94
N TYR A 19 -11.43 2.82 23.14
CA TYR A 19 -10.06 3.12 22.79
C TYR A 19 -9.30 3.56 24.05
N GLU A 20 -8.19 2.92 24.34
CA GLU A 20 -7.34 3.23 25.46
C GLU A 20 -6.04 3.89 24.99
N TYR A 21 -5.53 4.83 25.79
CA TYR A 21 -4.33 5.60 25.47
C TYR A 21 -3.39 5.71 26.66
N ASP A 22 -2.10 5.71 26.34
CA ASP A 22 -1.02 6.06 27.27
C ASP A 22 -0.20 7.21 26.68
N TYR A 23 -0.14 8.37 27.37
CA TYR A 23 0.52 9.59 26.88
C TYR A 23 0.15 9.97 25.42
N GLY A 24 -1.13 9.82 25.05
CA GLY A 24 -1.64 10.12 23.72
C GLY A 24 -1.41 9.05 22.66
N ARG A 25 -0.72 7.95 22.99
CA ARG A 25 -0.52 6.78 22.12
C ARG A 25 -1.62 5.76 22.35
N LEU A 26 -2.23 5.26 21.28
CA LEU A 26 -3.26 4.22 21.37
C LEU A 26 -2.65 2.92 21.87
N THR A 27 -3.19 2.37 22.96
CA THR A 27 -2.69 1.11 23.59
C THR A 27 -3.64 -0.05 23.40
N ALA A 28 -4.95 0.21 23.31
CA ALA A 28 -5.92 -0.86 23.05
C ALA A 28 -7.16 -0.36 22.29
N ILE A 29 -7.77 -1.27 21.57
CA ILE A 29 -9.13 -1.14 21.01
C ILE A 29 -9.91 -2.37 21.47
N SER A 30 -11.05 -2.15 22.14
CA SER A 30 -11.90 -3.21 22.65
C SER A 30 -13.25 -3.22 21.96
N TYR A 31 -13.63 -4.38 21.44
CA TYR A 31 -14.91 -4.62 20.75
C TYR A 31 -15.90 -5.31 21.70
N PRO A 32 -17.09 -4.74 21.94
CA PRO A 32 -18.00 -5.25 22.99
C PRO A 32 -18.55 -6.65 22.71
N ASP A 33 -18.77 -6.99 21.44
CA ASP A 33 -19.38 -8.26 21.03
C ASP A 33 -18.37 -9.30 20.53
N HIS A 34 -17.13 -8.86 20.27
CA HIS A 34 -16.08 -9.66 19.67
C HIS A 34 -14.73 -9.42 20.36
N PRO A 35 -14.60 -9.80 21.66
CA PRO A 35 -13.38 -9.58 22.41
C PRO A 35 -12.16 -10.32 21.82
N GLU A 36 -12.40 -11.39 21.06
CA GLU A 36 -11.36 -12.09 20.29
C GLU A 36 -10.72 -11.22 19.20
N ASN A 37 -11.39 -10.15 18.78
CA ASN A 37 -10.88 -9.17 17.79
C ASN A 37 -10.24 -7.94 18.45
N ASN A 38 -10.14 -7.91 19.78
CA ASN A 38 -9.47 -6.80 20.47
C ASN A 38 -8.05 -6.61 19.94
N VAL A 39 -7.63 -5.35 19.85
CA VAL A 39 -6.29 -4.98 19.36
C VAL A 39 -5.49 -4.37 20.49
N LYS A 40 -4.24 -4.79 20.66
CA LYS A 40 -3.30 -4.24 21.62
C LYS A 40 -2.06 -3.70 20.92
N TYR A 41 -1.55 -2.58 21.42
CA TYR A 41 -0.37 -1.90 20.88
C TYR A 41 0.66 -1.73 21.98
N TYR A 42 1.87 -2.23 21.74
CA TYR A 42 2.97 -2.16 22.69
C TYR A 42 4.07 -1.28 22.12
N TYR A 43 4.51 -0.33 22.91
CA TYR A 43 5.56 0.62 22.53
C TYR A 43 6.85 0.33 23.24
N GLY A 44 7.99 0.54 22.57
CA GLY A 44 9.30 0.30 23.13
C GLY A 44 9.59 1.21 24.34
N GLY A 45 9.93 0.61 25.46
CA GLY A 45 10.37 1.31 26.67
C GLY A 45 11.79 1.88 26.51
N ARG A 46 12.31 2.54 27.58
CA ARG A 46 13.62 3.22 27.60
C ARG A 46 14.80 2.33 27.20
N ASN A 47 14.72 1.02 27.43
CA ASN A 47 15.78 0.05 27.14
C ASN A 47 15.50 -0.79 25.89
N ALA A 48 14.49 -0.42 25.08
CA ALA A 48 14.17 -1.16 23.88
C ALA A 48 15.30 -1.06 22.84
N SER A 49 15.79 -2.20 22.36
CA SER A 49 16.80 -2.31 21.33
C SER A 49 16.23 -2.00 19.94
N GLN A 50 17.11 -1.92 18.92
CA GLN A 50 16.73 -1.81 17.49
C GLN A 50 15.88 -0.59 17.17
N ASN A 51 16.25 0.55 17.75
CA ASN A 51 15.59 1.85 17.55
C ASN A 51 14.09 1.87 17.87
N ARG A 52 13.59 0.98 18.72
CA ARG A 52 12.18 0.84 19.09
C ARG A 52 11.72 1.76 20.21
N ILE A 53 12.62 2.48 20.90
CA ILE A 53 12.28 3.38 22.00
C ILE A 53 11.19 4.35 21.58
N GLY A 54 10.05 4.34 22.29
CA GLY A 54 8.87 5.20 22.02
C GLY A 54 8.08 4.86 20.76
N ARG A 55 8.54 3.91 19.93
CA ARG A 55 7.87 3.48 18.70
C ARG A 55 7.05 2.22 18.93
N LEU A 56 6.06 1.98 18.06
CA LEU A 56 5.25 0.76 18.08
C LEU A 56 6.17 -0.45 17.87
N MET A 57 6.25 -1.31 18.86
CA MET A 57 7.10 -2.50 18.88
C MET A 57 6.32 -3.76 18.45
N LEU A 58 5.09 -3.89 18.95
CA LEU A 58 4.23 -5.03 18.69
C LEU A 58 2.77 -4.58 18.63
N ARG A 59 2.02 -5.12 17.68
CA ARG A 59 0.56 -5.06 17.61
C ARG A 59 0.01 -6.47 17.63
N GLU A 60 -0.91 -6.75 18.54
CA GLU A 60 -1.65 -8.01 18.63
C GLU A 60 -3.11 -7.80 18.27
N ASP A 61 -3.71 -8.76 17.59
CA ASP A 61 -5.13 -8.81 17.29
C ASP A 61 -5.61 -10.26 17.19
N GLY A 62 -6.91 -10.49 16.98
CA GLY A 62 -7.48 -11.84 16.91
C GLY A 62 -6.90 -12.74 15.81
N SER A 63 -6.20 -12.18 14.83
CA SER A 63 -5.54 -12.93 13.74
C SER A 63 -4.07 -13.22 14.00
N GLY A 64 -3.50 -12.74 15.11
CA GLY A 64 -2.10 -12.92 15.50
C GLY A 64 -1.39 -11.64 15.90
N ALA A 65 -0.14 -11.46 15.47
CA ALA A 65 0.68 -10.33 15.87
C ALA A 65 1.58 -9.81 14.76
N ILE A 66 1.97 -8.54 14.85
CA ILE A 66 3.02 -7.94 14.00
C ILE A 66 4.05 -7.27 14.90
N GLU A 67 5.30 -7.69 14.80
CA GLU A 67 6.45 -7.06 15.44
C GLU A 67 7.19 -6.17 14.44
N TYR A 68 7.65 -4.99 14.89
CA TYR A 68 8.29 -3.96 14.07
C TYR A 68 9.72 -3.72 14.52
N PHE A 69 10.61 -3.52 13.56
CA PHE A 69 12.03 -3.20 13.76
C PHE A 69 12.41 -1.99 12.90
N TYR A 70 13.17 -1.06 13.49
CA TYR A 70 13.39 0.25 12.86
C TYR A 70 14.86 0.53 12.61
N GLY A 71 15.13 1.32 11.58
CA GLY A 71 16.41 1.94 11.34
C GLY A 71 16.62 3.20 12.19
N LYS A 72 17.77 3.81 12.01
CA LYS A 72 18.18 4.98 12.80
C LYS A 72 17.31 6.21 12.57
N MET A 73 16.76 6.38 11.36
CA MET A 73 15.85 7.48 11.01
C MET A 73 14.38 7.19 11.35
N GLY A 74 14.08 5.97 11.83
CA GLY A 74 12.72 5.57 12.21
C GLY A 74 11.96 4.85 11.11
N GLU A 75 12.61 4.59 9.99
CA GLU A 75 12.10 3.75 8.91
C GLU A 75 11.95 2.30 9.38
N VAL A 76 10.93 1.59 8.89
CA VAL A 76 10.73 0.16 9.20
C VAL A 76 11.69 -0.66 8.35
N LEU A 77 12.62 -1.39 9.00
CA LEU A 77 13.57 -2.27 8.32
C LEU A 77 13.10 -3.73 8.25
N LYS A 78 12.26 -4.15 9.19
CA LYS A 78 11.74 -5.51 9.23
C LYS A 78 10.40 -5.54 9.96
N THR A 79 9.49 -6.38 9.48
CA THR A 79 8.33 -6.85 10.24
C THR A 79 8.34 -8.36 10.35
N VAL A 80 7.86 -8.86 11.49
CA VAL A 80 7.57 -10.28 11.70
C VAL A 80 6.09 -10.40 11.99
N ARG A 81 5.34 -10.95 11.04
CA ARG A 81 3.91 -11.20 11.19
C ARG A 81 3.67 -12.66 11.54
N THR A 82 3.10 -12.90 12.69
CA THR A 82 2.58 -14.21 13.10
C THR A 82 1.08 -14.24 12.79
N MET A 83 0.63 -15.27 12.09
CA MET A 83 -0.79 -15.49 11.76
C MET A 83 -1.31 -16.74 12.46
N ILE A 84 -2.45 -16.58 13.10
CA ILE A 84 -3.22 -17.64 13.76
C ILE A 84 -4.50 -17.83 12.96
N VAL A 85 -4.63 -18.99 12.33
CA VAL A 85 -5.85 -19.40 11.62
C VAL A 85 -6.39 -20.63 12.34
N PRO A 86 -7.69 -20.65 12.71
CA PRO A 86 -8.27 -21.81 13.37
C PRO A 86 -8.01 -23.11 12.60
N ASN A 87 -7.61 -24.16 13.32
CA ASN A 87 -7.28 -25.49 12.77
C ASN A 87 -6.10 -25.53 11.77
N GLN A 88 -5.24 -24.52 11.76
CA GLN A 88 -4.02 -24.46 10.96
C GLN A 88 -2.79 -24.30 11.87
N ALA A 89 -1.64 -24.70 11.38
CA ALA A 89 -0.38 -24.39 12.05
C ALA A 89 -0.12 -22.87 12.05
N ILE A 90 0.45 -22.36 13.14
CA ILE A 90 0.84 -20.96 13.23
C ILE A 90 1.89 -20.67 12.14
N ALA A 91 1.64 -19.67 11.33
CA ALA A 91 2.53 -19.23 10.28
C ALA A 91 3.21 -17.92 10.64
N THR A 92 4.51 -17.81 10.32
CA THR A 92 5.29 -16.58 10.54
C THR A 92 5.85 -16.10 9.22
N TYR A 93 5.62 -14.83 8.93
CA TYR A 93 6.03 -14.16 7.69
C TYR A 93 6.98 -13.00 8.03
N ILE A 94 8.16 -13.01 7.45
CA ILE A 94 9.17 -11.97 7.64
C ILE A 94 9.27 -11.15 6.35
N THR A 95 9.08 -9.84 6.46
CA THR A 95 9.35 -8.90 5.38
C THR A 95 10.44 -7.93 5.80
N GLN A 96 11.40 -7.64 4.93
CA GLN A 96 12.51 -6.76 5.23
C GLN A 96 12.63 -5.66 4.16
N TRP A 97 13.14 -4.50 4.57
CA TRP A 97 13.35 -3.33 3.71
C TRP A 97 14.72 -2.73 3.94
N LYS A 98 15.28 -2.16 2.88
CA LYS A 98 16.53 -1.40 2.92
C LYS A 98 16.32 -0.07 2.23
N TYR A 99 16.82 0.99 2.84
CA TYR A 99 16.66 2.35 2.35
C TYR A 99 18.03 3.00 2.12
N ASP A 100 18.05 4.03 1.28
CA ASP A 100 19.21 4.91 1.14
C ASP A 100 19.20 6.05 2.19
N SER A 101 20.21 6.92 2.11
CA SER A 101 20.34 8.08 3.00
C SER A 101 19.23 9.15 2.84
N HIS A 102 18.43 9.07 1.77
CA HIS A 102 17.28 9.94 1.51
C HIS A 102 15.94 9.26 1.87
N ASN A 103 16.01 8.14 2.58
CA ASN A 103 14.86 7.31 2.97
C ASN A 103 14.05 6.78 1.76
N ARG A 104 14.71 6.57 0.60
CA ARG A 104 14.10 5.91 -0.56
C ARG A 104 14.33 4.41 -0.47
N LEU A 105 13.31 3.61 -0.78
CA LEU A 105 13.37 2.16 -0.73
C LEU A 105 14.32 1.62 -1.82
N LEU A 106 15.38 0.93 -1.42
CA LEU A 106 16.33 0.29 -2.33
C LEU A 106 16.05 -1.19 -2.55
N GLU A 107 15.61 -1.86 -1.50
CA GLU A 107 15.41 -3.31 -1.52
C GLU A 107 14.25 -3.71 -0.60
N MET A 108 13.50 -4.71 -1.03
CA MET A 108 12.47 -5.38 -0.23
C MET A 108 12.67 -6.89 -0.36
N ILE A 109 12.59 -7.62 0.75
CA ILE A 109 12.62 -9.08 0.77
C ILE A 109 11.29 -9.58 1.29
N TYR A 110 10.61 -10.36 0.48
CA TYR A 110 9.34 -10.99 0.81
C TYR A 110 9.52 -12.24 1.71
N PRO A 111 8.47 -12.72 2.37
CA PRO A 111 8.53 -13.91 3.24
C PRO A 111 8.96 -15.19 2.52
N ASP A 112 8.78 -15.27 1.22
CA ASP A 112 9.19 -16.39 0.37
C ASP A 112 10.61 -16.21 -0.21
N GLU A 113 11.38 -15.26 0.37
CA GLU A 113 12.76 -14.92 0.03
C GLU A 113 12.93 -14.22 -1.33
N GLU A 114 11.84 -13.89 -2.02
CA GLU A 114 11.95 -13.05 -3.20
C GLU A 114 12.49 -11.67 -2.82
N LYS A 115 13.53 -11.23 -3.53
CA LYS A 115 14.14 -9.92 -3.37
C LYS A 115 13.73 -9.00 -4.50
N ILE A 116 13.20 -7.83 -4.15
CA ILE A 116 12.89 -6.75 -5.09
C ILE A 116 13.89 -5.62 -4.89
N THR A 117 14.42 -5.09 -5.99
CA THR A 117 15.30 -3.91 -6.00
C THR A 117 14.66 -2.75 -6.76
N TYR A 118 14.96 -1.54 -6.33
CA TYR A 118 14.39 -0.29 -6.85
C TYR A 118 15.53 0.62 -7.28
N ASP A 119 15.57 1.00 -8.54
CA ASP A 119 16.59 1.88 -9.11
C ASP A 119 16.02 3.29 -9.32
N TYR A 120 16.82 4.30 -9.02
CA TYR A 120 16.43 5.71 -9.12
C TYR A 120 17.40 6.48 -10.04
N ASN A 121 16.89 7.47 -10.75
CA ASN A 121 17.72 8.41 -11.48
C ASN A 121 18.34 9.47 -10.54
N PHE A 122 19.19 10.33 -11.07
CA PHE A 122 19.83 11.41 -10.30
C PHE A 122 18.84 12.42 -9.70
N GLY A 123 17.66 12.57 -10.28
CA GLY A 123 16.56 13.38 -9.74
C GLY A 123 15.75 12.69 -8.62
N GLY A 124 16.09 11.42 -8.28
CA GLY A 124 15.39 10.67 -7.24
C GLY A 124 14.11 9.98 -7.70
N GLN A 125 13.83 9.98 -9.00
CA GLN A 125 12.66 9.33 -9.56
C GLN A 125 12.94 7.85 -9.82
N LEU A 126 11.99 6.98 -9.49
CA LEU A 126 12.06 5.53 -9.73
C LEU A 126 12.13 5.23 -11.23
N THR A 127 13.10 4.46 -11.67
CA THR A 127 13.30 4.14 -13.09
C THR A 127 13.07 2.67 -13.42
N HIS A 128 13.31 1.78 -12.46
CA HIS A 128 13.31 0.34 -12.70
C HIS A 128 12.95 -0.41 -11.41
N VAL A 129 12.26 -1.54 -11.54
CA VAL A 129 11.96 -2.45 -10.43
C VAL A 129 12.28 -3.88 -10.89
N ARG A 130 13.18 -4.54 -10.16
CA ARG A 130 13.65 -5.89 -10.45
C ARG A 130 13.33 -6.86 -9.35
N GLY A 131 12.89 -8.05 -9.72
CA GLY A 131 12.75 -9.19 -8.83
C GLY A 131 13.88 -10.20 -9.02
N TYR A 132 14.21 -10.90 -7.96
CA TYR A 132 15.13 -12.03 -7.95
C TYR A 132 14.70 -13.07 -6.91
N LYS A 133 14.55 -14.30 -7.36
CA LYS A 133 14.37 -15.46 -6.50
C LYS A 133 15.30 -16.58 -6.92
N SER A 134 14.97 -17.36 -7.93
CA SER A 134 15.88 -18.34 -8.55
C SER A 134 16.63 -17.76 -9.76
N TYR A 135 16.05 -16.73 -10.39
CA TYR A 135 16.61 -15.95 -11.49
C TYR A 135 16.11 -14.52 -11.40
N GLY A 136 16.78 -13.60 -12.11
CA GLY A 136 16.39 -12.19 -12.15
C GLY A 136 15.36 -11.93 -13.24
N TYR A 137 14.40 -11.06 -12.96
CA TYR A 137 13.38 -10.59 -13.90
C TYR A 137 12.94 -9.15 -13.56
N ASP A 138 12.44 -8.44 -14.56
CA ASP A 138 11.99 -7.08 -14.37
C ASP A 138 10.49 -7.07 -14.07
N TYR A 139 10.05 -6.44 -12.99
CA TYR A 139 8.65 -6.12 -12.79
C TYR A 139 8.25 -4.90 -13.60
N VAL A 140 9.12 -3.88 -13.55
CA VAL A 140 8.96 -2.64 -14.30
C VAL A 140 10.24 -2.39 -15.09
N GLN A 141 10.13 -2.37 -16.41
CA GLN A 141 11.26 -2.21 -17.32
C GLN A 141 11.61 -0.74 -17.56
N LYS A 142 10.63 0.13 -17.52
CA LYS A 142 10.83 1.56 -17.80
C LYS A 142 9.73 2.40 -17.19
N ILE A 143 10.11 3.55 -16.63
CA ILE A 143 9.20 4.60 -16.18
C ILE A 143 9.63 5.91 -16.86
N GLY A 144 8.68 6.65 -17.44
CA GLY A 144 8.88 7.98 -18.00
C GLY A 144 8.21 9.04 -17.15
N TYR A 145 8.83 10.22 -17.08
CA TYR A 145 8.31 11.38 -16.36
C TYR A 145 8.35 12.62 -17.26
N ASP A 146 7.46 13.56 -17.00
CA ASP A 146 7.53 14.89 -17.60
C ASP A 146 8.45 15.83 -16.80
N LYS A 147 8.58 17.06 -17.26
CA LYS A 147 9.40 18.10 -16.58
C LYS A 147 8.88 18.51 -15.20
N PHE A 148 7.72 18.05 -14.79
CA PHE A 148 7.07 18.33 -13.52
C PHE A 148 7.04 17.09 -12.62
N GLU A 149 7.83 16.05 -12.96
CA GLU A 149 7.94 14.79 -12.24
C GLU A 149 6.64 13.94 -12.24
N GLN A 150 5.68 14.28 -13.10
CA GLN A 150 4.48 13.47 -13.29
C GLN A 150 4.83 12.27 -14.17
N ARG A 151 4.35 11.09 -13.80
CA ARG A 151 4.58 9.86 -14.57
C ARG A 151 3.81 9.94 -15.89
N THR A 152 4.51 9.80 -17.01
CA THR A 152 3.91 9.81 -18.34
C THR A 152 3.86 8.42 -19.00
N TYR A 153 4.73 7.51 -18.53
CA TYR A 153 4.88 6.20 -19.14
C TYR A 153 5.31 5.15 -18.10
N LEU A 154 4.82 3.92 -18.28
CA LEU A 154 5.22 2.76 -17.48
C LEU A 154 5.20 1.51 -18.36
N LYS A 155 6.29 0.75 -18.38
CA LYS A 155 6.38 -0.53 -19.08
C LYS A 155 6.64 -1.67 -18.10
N TYR A 156 5.77 -2.67 -18.13
CA TYR A 156 5.88 -3.89 -17.33
C TYR A 156 6.59 -5.02 -18.07
N CYS A 157 7.09 -6.01 -17.32
CA CYS A 157 7.79 -7.18 -17.87
C CYS A 157 6.92 -8.06 -18.78
N ASN A 158 5.60 -8.08 -18.58
CA ASN A 158 4.65 -8.81 -19.43
C ASN A 158 4.36 -8.11 -20.75
N GLY A 159 5.05 -6.99 -21.03
CA GLY A 159 4.89 -6.17 -22.22
C GLY A 159 3.71 -5.20 -22.17
N ALA A 160 2.96 -5.13 -21.08
CA ALA A 160 1.93 -4.11 -20.92
C ALA A 160 2.57 -2.73 -20.71
N GLU A 161 1.94 -1.71 -21.29
CA GLU A 161 2.39 -0.32 -21.22
C GLU A 161 1.25 0.58 -20.75
N THR A 162 1.56 1.49 -19.83
CA THR A 162 0.61 2.50 -19.36
C THR A 162 1.07 3.88 -19.76
N PHE A 163 0.18 4.66 -20.33
CA PHE A 163 0.38 6.04 -20.74
C PHE A 163 -0.50 6.96 -19.89
N TYR A 164 0.08 8.07 -19.46
CA TYR A 164 -0.60 9.08 -18.65
C TYR A 164 -0.53 10.41 -19.39
N SER A 165 -1.66 11.09 -19.57
CA SER A 165 -1.70 12.46 -20.09
C SER A 165 -2.34 13.39 -19.08
N TYR A 166 -1.82 14.61 -19.03
CA TYR A 166 -2.19 15.60 -18.03
C TYR A 166 -2.66 16.90 -18.70
N ASP A 167 -3.62 17.56 -18.06
CA ASP A 167 -4.02 18.92 -18.40
C ASP A 167 -2.82 19.87 -18.24
N PRO A 168 -2.38 20.56 -19.31
CA PRO A 168 -1.19 21.41 -19.26
C PRO A 168 -1.33 22.61 -18.34
N ALA A 169 -2.56 23.11 -18.09
CA ALA A 169 -2.80 24.27 -17.25
C ALA A 169 -2.85 23.92 -15.75
N ARG A 170 -3.54 22.82 -15.39
CA ARG A 170 -3.77 22.43 -14.00
C ARG A 170 -3.08 21.12 -13.61
N ARG A 171 -2.43 20.45 -14.57
CA ARG A 171 -1.68 19.20 -14.39
C ARG A 171 -2.49 18.05 -13.78
N ARG A 172 -3.79 18.06 -14.00
CA ARG A 172 -4.68 16.97 -13.59
C ARG A 172 -4.59 15.85 -14.61
N LEU A 173 -4.70 14.61 -14.15
CA LEU A 173 -4.72 13.44 -15.03
C LEU A 173 -5.96 13.52 -15.95
N GLN A 174 -5.75 13.69 -17.24
CA GLN A 174 -6.84 13.72 -18.24
C GLN A 174 -7.17 12.34 -18.74
N ASN A 175 -6.12 11.54 -19.01
CA ASN A 175 -6.32 10.23 -19.59
C ASN A 175 -5.27 9.24 -19.05
N LEU A 176 -5.69 7.99 -18.86
CA LEU A 176 -4.84 6.86 -18.51
C LEU A 176 -5.18 5.71 -19.45
N VAL A 177 -4.21 5.33 -20.29
CA VAL A 177 -4.35 4.23 -21.24
C VAL A 177 -3.45 3.07 -20.85
N VAL A 178 -3.99 1.86 -20.85
CA VAL A 178 -3.22 0.64 -20.67
C VAL A 178 -3.30 -0.21 -21.93
N ASN A 179 -2.16 -0.41 -22.56
CA ASN A 179 -1.98 -1.30 -23.69
C ASN A 179 -1.42 -2.63 -23.21
N ALA A 180 -2.05 -3.72 -23.59
CA ALA A 180 -1.51 -5.05 -23.46
C ALA A 180 -1.17 -5.61 -24.84
N LYS A 181 -0.53 -6.78 -24.90
CA LYS A 181 -0.17 -7.45 -26.16
C LYS A 181 -1.38 -7.63 -27.11
N ALA A 182 -2.59 -7.77 -26.56
CA ALA A 182 -3.82 -7.95 -27.34
C ALA A 182 -4.53 -6.64 -27.71
N GLY A 183 -3.98 -5.47 -27.36
CA GLY A 183 -4.54 -4.15 -27.60
C GLY A 183 -4.85 -3.37 -26.32
N ILE A 184 -5.65 -2.32 -26.45
CA ILE A 184 -6.05 -1.46 -25.31
C ILE A 184 -7.01 -2.21 -24.42
N ILE A 185 -6.65 -2.33 -23.12
CA ILE A 185 -7.48 -2.98 -22.10
C ILE A 185 -8.11 -1.99 -21.11
N MET A 186 -7.60 -0.75 -21.08
CA MET A 186 -8.14 0.35 -20.30
C MET A 186 -7.86 1.68 -21.02
N ASP A 187 -8.85 2.56 -21.08
CA ASP A 187 -8.73 3.91 -21.62
C ASP A 187 -9.64 4.84 -20.83
N ASN A 188 -9.15 5.27 -19.65
CA ASN A 188 -9.90 6.09 -18.72
C ASN A 188 -9.72 7.57 -19.03
N ALA A 189 -10.81 8.25 -19.33
CA ALA A 189 -10.89 9.71 -19.39
C ALA A 189 -11.50 10.26 -18.10
N TYR A 190 -10.87 11.27 -17.53
CA TYR A 190 -11.24 11.90 -16.27
C TYR A 190 -11.86 13.28 -16.48
N SER A 191 -12.94 13.57 -15.78
CA SER A 191 -13.55 14.90 -15.73
C SER A 191 -13.50 15.47 -14.31
N TYR A 192 -13.38 16.80 -14.20
CA TYR A 192 -13.14 17.49 -12.93
C TYR A 192 -13.99 18.74 -12.80
N ASP A 193 -14.33 19.10 -11.56
CA ASP A 193 -14.87 20.39 -11.23
C ASP A 193 -13.79 21.51 -11.20
N ALA A 194 -14.22 22.73 -10.88
CA ALA A 194 -13.32 23.90 -10.81
C ALA A 194 -12.25 23.79 -9.71
N VAL A 195 -12.49 23.03 -8.65
CA VAL A 195 -11.57 22.85 -7.51
C VAL A 195 -10.84 21.49 -7.55
N SER A 196 -10.91 20.79 -8.70
CA SER A 196 -10.17 19.56 -8.99
C SER A 196 -10.71 18.29 -8.31
N ASN A 197 -11.96 18.27 -7.87
CA ASN A 197 -12.62 17.01 -7.54
C ASN A 197 -12.95 16.25 -8.82
N VAL A 198 -12.81 14.92 -8.78
CA VAL A 198 -13.20 14.05 -9.89
C VAL A 198 -14.73 14.01 -9.98
N LEU A 199 -15.29 14.46 -11.09
CA LEU A 199 -16.73 14.39 -11.38
C LEU A 199 -17.12 13.09 -12.07
N GLY A 200 -16.20 12.49 -12.83
CA GLY A 200 -16.49 11.25 -13.53
C GLY A 200 -15.25 10.62 -14.12
N ILE A 201 -15.36 9.31 -14.33
CA ILE A 201 -14.37 8.49 -15.03
C ILE A 201 -15.11 7.70 -16.10
N LYS A 202 -14.69 7.84 -17.36
CA LYS A 202 -15.23 7.08 -18.48
C LYS A 202 -14.15 6.18 -19.07
N ASN A 203 -14.37 4.88 -19.08
CA ASN A 203 -13.50 3.94 -19.78
C ASN A 203 -13.97 3.79 -21.22
N ASN A 204 -13.15 4.23 -22.19
CA ASN A 204 -13.42 4.14 -23.63
C ASN A 204 -12.79 2.89 -24.27
N ALA A 205 -12.13 2.01 -23.50
CA ALA A 205 -11.56 0.79 -24.04
C ALA A 205 -12.64 -0.07 -24.72
N PRO A 206 -12.29 -0.83 -25.79
CA PRO A 206 -13.20 -1.75 -26.43
C PRO A 206 -13.81 -2.74 -25.43
N LEU A 207 -15.08 -3.07 -25.60
CA LEU A 207 -15.72 -4.13 -24.82
C LEU A 207 -14.97 -5.45 -25.05
N PRO A 208 -14.67 -6.21 -24.02
CA PRO A 208 -14.03 -7.51 -24.19
C PRO A 208 -14.99 -8.45 -24.92
N GLN A 209 -14.41 -9.36 -25.71
CA GLN A 209 -15.17 -10.45 -26.30
C GLN A 209 -15.75 -11.34 -25.20
N SER A 210 -16.85 -12.04 -25.50
CA SER A 210 -17.49 -12.97 -24.58
C SER A 210 -16.49 -13.88 -23.86
N GLY A 211 -16.59 -13.97 -22.54
CA GLY A 211 -15.70 -14.78 -21.67
C GLY A 211 -14.39 -14.08 -21.25
N LYS A 212 -14.14 -12.82 -21.62
CA LYS A 212 -12.98 -12.05 -21.15
C LYS A 212 -13.38 -10.98 -20.13
N ALA A 213 -12.56 -10.80 -19.10
CA ALA A 213 -12.76 -9.75 -18.11
C ALA A 213 -12.45 -8.36 -18.70
N GLY A 214 -13.22 -7.36 -18.31
CA GLY A 214 -13.11 -5.95 -18.71
C GLY A 214 -14.43 -5.39 -19.24
N GLY A 215 -14.51 -4.12 -19.48
CA GLY A 215 -15.72 -3.47 -20.02
C GLY A 215 -15.67 -1.96 -19.90
N GLN A 216 -16.57 -1.32 -20.63
CA GLN A 216 -16.78 0.13 -20.47
C GLN A 216 -17.54 0.36 -19.15
N MET A 217 -16.96 1.18 -18.28
CA MET A 217 -17.63 1.68 -17.07
C MET A 217 -17.55 3.19 -17.06
N SER A 218 -18.66 3.85 -16.74
CA SER A 218 -18.69 5.27 -16.43
C SER A 218 -19.22 5.45 -15.01
N HIS A 219 -18.54 6.26 -14.22
CA HIS A 219 -19.00 6.72 -12.92
C HIS A 219 -19.11 8.25 -12.98
N SER A 220 -20.26 8.76 -12.60
CA SER A 220 -20.57 10.19 -12.43
C SER A 220 -21.01 10.47 -11.02
#